data_a38dfb472f0296c16df3daae63f2ee63
#
_entry.id   a38dfb472f0296c16df3daae63f2ee63
#
_cell.length_a   1.000
_cell.length_b   1.000
_cell.length_c   1.000
_cell.angle_alpha   90.00
_cell.angle_beta   90.00
_cell.angle_gamma   90.00
#
_symmetry.space_group_name_H-M   'P 1'
#
loop_
_entity.id
_entity.type
_entity.pdbx_description
1 polymer ?
#
loop_
_entity_poly.entity_id
_entity_poly.type
_entity_poly.pdbx_seq_one_letter_code
_entity_poly.pdbx_strand_id
1 'polypeptide(L)'
;MKNKPLQELLSHELEFKYAISKEVLPGIRRIVAPNPSPYTLHGTGTYIIGKGEIAVVDPGPNIPSHIEAILNETKGEKITHILVTHTHADHSPAAKPLAKLTGAVIMGYGPHGEEEGEEGADLNFTPDYIIKDKEVITGANWELECIHTPGHTSNHICYCVKGTKA
;
A
#
# COMPACT_ATOMS: atom_id res chain seq x y z
N MET A 1 -2.14 -16.78 -30.97
CA MET A 1 -2.79 -16.24 -29.75
C MET A 1 -3.63 -15.05 -30.19
N LYS A 2 -4.94 -15.07 -29.98
CA LYS A 2 -5.82 -13.95 -30.35
C LYS A 2 -5.55 -12.82 -29.35
N ASN A 3 -5.16 -11.64 -29.84
CA ASN A 3 -5.04 -10.45 -29.02
C ASN A 3 -6.43 -10.14 -28.43
N LYS A 4 -6.59 -10.31 -27.13
CA LYS A 4 -7.78 -9.83 -26.43
C LYS A 4 -7.78 -8.31 -26.45
N PRO A 5 -8.94 -7.65 -26.72
CA PRO A 5 -8.99 -6.19 -26.67
C PRO A 5 -8.62 -5.69 -25.28
N LEU A 6 -7.97 -4.51 -25.22
CA LEU A 6 -7.51 -3.91 -23.97
C LEU A 6 -8.62 -3.80 -22.91
N GLN A 7 -9.85 -3.53 -23.34
CA GLN A 7 -11.03 -3.53 -22.47
C GLN A 7 -11.33 -4.89 -21.80
N GLU A 8 -11.01 -6.00 -22.46
CA GLU A 8 -11.20 -7.35 -21.91
C GLU A 8 -10.07 -7.73 -20.93
N LEU A 9 -8.89 -7.10 -21.07
CA LEU A 9 -7.78 -7.21 -20.10
C LEU A 9 -8.02 -6.35 -18.87
N LEU A 10 -8.73 -5.23 -19.01
CA LEU A 10 -9.09 -4.31 -17.92
C LEU A 10 -10.39 -4.72 -17.20
N SER A 11 -11.21 -5.59 -17.79
CA SER A 11 -12.48 -6.09 -17.24
C SER A 11 -12.33 -7.35 -16.39
N HIS A 12 -11.15 -7.63 -15.84
CA HIS A 12 -11.08 -8.61 -14.77
C HIS A 12 -11.91 -8.09 -13.61
N GLU A 13 -13.09 -8.68 -13.42
CA GLU A 13 -13.94 -8.43 -12.26
C GLU A 13 -13.09 -8.64 -11.03
N LEU A 14 -12.68 -7.51 -10.43
CA LEU A 14 -11.95 -7.54 -9.19
C LEU A 14 -12.93 -8.02 -8.13
N GLU A 15 -12.82 -9.27 -7.71
CA GLU A 15 -13.63 -9.74 -6.60
C GLU A 15 -13.18 -9.06 -5.32
N PHE A 16 -13.99 -8.14 -4.85
CA PHE A 16 -13.77 -7.44 -3.59
C PHE A 16 -15.11 -7.03 -2.96
N LYS A 17 -15.04 -6.70 -1.71
CA LYS A 17 -16.10 -6.02 -0.96
C LYS A 17 -15.40 -4.94 -0.12
N TYR A 18 -15.91 -3.71 -0.18
CA TYR A 18 -15.36 -2.65 0.66
C TYR A 18 -15.38 -3.06 2.14
N ALA A 19 -14.39 -2.60 2.89
CA ALA A 19 -14.19 -2.87 4.30
C ALA A 19 -13.91 -4.35 4.67
N ILE A 20 -13.74 -5.23 3.70
CA ILE A 20 -13.42 -6.65 3.91
C ILE A 20 -12.10 -6.97 3.21
N SER A 21 -11.19 -7.63 3.91
CA SER A 21 -9.96 -8.12 3.31
C SER A 21 -10.20 -9.42 2.52
N LYS A 22 -9.48 -9.57 1.42
CA LYS A 22 -9.41 -10.82 0.65
C LYS A 22 -7.97 -11.29 0.58
N GLU A 23 -7.71 -12.54 0.93
CA GLU A 23 -6.40 -13.14 0.68
C GLU A 23 -6.19 -13.27 -0.82
N VAL A 24 -5.16 -12.64 -1.35
CA VAL A 24 -4.80 -12.64 -2.78
C VAL A 24 -3.65 -13.58 -3.08
N LEU A 25 -2.78 -13.80 -2.09
CA LEU A 25 -1.71 -14.80 -2.08
C LEU A 25 -1.53 -15.28 -0.64
N PRO A 26 -0.93 -16.44 -0.39
CA PRO A 26 -0.67 -16.91 0.96
C PRO A 26 0.07 -15.87 1.81
N GLY A 27 -0.56 -15.40 2.90
CA GLY A 27 -0.03 -14.38 3.79
C GLY A 27 -0.11 -12.95 3.25
N ILE A 28 -0.80 -12.71 2.12
CA ILE A 28 -1.03 -11.39 1.57
C ILE A 28 -2.54 -11.17 1.41
N ARG A 29 -3.08 -10.24 2.14
CA ARG A 29 -4.50 -9.82 2.08
C ARG A 29 -4.60 -8.43 1.45
N ARG A 30 -5.70 -8.15 0.76
CA ARG A 30 -5.98 -6.83 0.18
C ARG A 30 -7.32 -6.32 0.67
N ILE A 31 -7.36 -5.04 1.04
CA ILE A 31 -8.57 -4.25 1.28
C ILE A 31 -8.61 -3.17 0.21
N VAL A 32 -9.79 -2.93 -0.41
CA VAL A 32 -9.99 -1.86 -1.38
C VAL A 32 -10.57 -0.64 -0.67
N ALA A 33 -9.92 0.51 -0.82
CA ALA A 33 -10.41 1.77 -0.29
C ALA A 33 -11.64 2.26 -1.08
N PRO A 34 -12.64 2.90 -0.44
CA PRO A 34 -13.85 3.38 -1.11
C PRO A 34 -13.63 4.76 -1.78
N ASN A 35 -12.64 4.83 -2.67
CA ASN A 35 -12.25 6.03 -3.44
C ASN A 35 -12.25 5.77 -4.95
N PRO A 36 -13.36 5.26 -5.55
CA PRO A 36 -13.41 4.97 -6.98
C PRO A 36 -13.24 6.25 -7.80
N SER A 37 -12.40 6.17 -8.84
CA SER A 37 -12.11 7.25 -9.76
C SER A 37 -11.57 6.70 -11.09
N PRO A 38 -11.43 7.52 -12.14
CA PRO A 38 -10.75 7.08 -13.37
C PRO A 38 -9.31 6.59 -13.14
N TYR A 39 -8.62 7.03 -12.09
CA TYR A 39 -7.25 6.66 -11.75
C TYR A 39 -7.18 5.42 -10.86
N THR A 40 -8.18 5.20 -10.01
CA THR A 40 -8.19 4.12 -9.02
C THR A 40 -9.15 2.98 -9.37
N LEU A 41 -9.96 3.13 -10.43
CA LEU A 41 -11.03 2.21 -10.84
C LEU A 41 -12.02 1.98 -9.68
N HIS A 42 -11.91 0.85 -8.98
CA HIS A 42 -12.75 0.51 -7.84
C HIS A 42 -12.26 1.13 -6.52
N GLY A 43 -11.05 1.64 -6.50
CA GLY A 43 -10.38 2.20 -5.33
C GLY A 43 -8.97 1.66 -5.16
N THR A 44 -8.16 2.36 -4.37
CA THR A 44 -6.78 1.99 -4.08
C THR A 44 -6.72 0.71 -3.24
N GLY A 45 -5.81 -0.17 -3.59
CA GLY A 45 -5.57 -1.41 -2.86
C GLY A 45 -4.60 -1.22 -1.70
N THR A 46 -5.07 -1.39 -0.47
CA THR A 46 -4.21 -1.53 0.72
C THR A 46 -3.87 -3.00 0.91
N TYR A 47 -2.59 -3.33 1.10
CA TYR A 47 -2.16 -4.71 1.31
C TYR A 47 -1.69 -4.93 2.75
N ILE A 48 -2.05 -6.09 3.30
CA ILE A 48 -1.64 -6.56 4.62
C ILE A 48 -0.73 -7.76 4.41
N ILE A 49 0.50 -7.65 4.87
CA ILE A 49 1.56 -8.66 4.67
C ILE A 49 1.87 -9.34 5.99
N GLY A 50 1.86 -10.67 5.97
CA GLY A 50 2.19 -11.50 7.12
C GLY A 50 0.98 -11.88 7.97
N LYS A 51 1.26 -12.40 9.18
CA LYS A 51 0.26 -12.86 10.16
C LYS A 51 0.80 -12.66 11.58
N GLY A 52 -0.07 -12.18 12.47
CA GLY A 52 0.30 -11.89 13.86
C GLY A 52 1.02 -10.56 14.00
N GLU A 53 2.29 -10.46 13.63
CA GLU A 53 3.00 -9.20 13.38
C GLU A 53 3.02 -8.93 11.88
N ILE A 54 2.42 -7.83 11.46
CA ILE A 54 2.09 -7.54 10.05
C ILE A 54 2.62 -6.18 9.61
N ALA A 55 2.81 -6.06 8.29
CA ALA A 55 2.97 -4.78 7.62
C ALA A 55 1.69 -4.39 6.86
N VAL A 56 1.40 -3.10 6.80
CA VAL A 56 0.36 -2.51 5.94
C VAL A 56 1.05 -1.72 4.85
N VAL A 57 0.82 -2.08 3.59
CA VAL A 57 1.35 -1.37 2.42
C VAL A 57 0.24 -0.51 1.83
N ASP A 58 0.57 0.75 1.58
CA ASP A 58 -0.34 1.78 1.08
C ASP A 58 -1.66 1.84 1.87
N PRO A 59 -1.65 2.47 3.05
CA PRO A 59 -2.85 2.57 3.89
C PRO A 59 -3.97 3.37 3.23
N GLY A 60 -3.69 4.01 2.08
CA GLY A 60 -4.67 4.63 1.21
C GLY A 60 -4.96 6.10 1.56
N PRO A 61 -6.06 6.62 1.02
CA PRO A 61 -6.50 7.98 1.32
C PRO A 61 -6.95 8.09 2.78
N ASN A 62 -6.91 9.31 3.32
CA ASN A 62 -7.35 9.56 4.71
C ASN A 62 -8.89 9.51 4.83
N ILE A 63 -9.45 8.33 4.63
CA ILE A 63 -10.89 8.04 4.77
C ILE A 63 -11.10 7.28 6.09
N PRO A 64 -11.80 7.86 7.08
CA PRO A 64 -11.99 7.24 8.39
C PRO A 64 -12.53 5.81 8.33
N SER A 65 -13.53 5.54 7.47
CA SER A 65 -14.10 4.20 7.32
C SER A 65 -13.12 3.18 6.72
N HIS A 66 -12.15 3.62 5.91
CA HIS A 66 -11.10 2.74 5.40
C HIS A 66 -10.07 2.40 6.48
N ILE A 67 -9.66 3.40 7.26
CA ILE A 67 -8.75 3.19 8.40
C ILE A 67 -9.42 2.24 9.42
N GLU A 68 -10.70 2.43 9.70
CA GLU A 68 -11.46 1.53 10.56
C GLU A 68 -11.52 0.10 10.00
N ALA A 69 -11.72 -0.04 8.69
CA ALA A 69 -11.70 -1.35 8.02
C ALA A 69 -10.35 -2.04 8.17
N ILE A 70 -9.23 -1.33 7.98
CA ILE A 70 -7.88 -1.89 8.21
C ILE A 70 -7.76 -2.39 9.65
N LEU A 71 -8.15 -1.60 10.65
CA LEU A 71 -8.06 -1.97 12.06
C LEU A 71 -8.95 -3.17 12.41
N ASN A 72 -10.16 -3.25 11.84
CA ASN A 72 -11.08 -4.36 12.06
C ASN A 72 -10.57 -5.67 11.44
N GLU A 73 -10.05 -5.62 10.21
CA GLU A 73 -9.52 -6.77 9.49
C GLU A 73 -8.16 -7.27 10.02
N THR A 74 -7.50 -6.45 10.84
CA THR A 74 -6.25 -6.80 11.54
C THR A 74 -6.44 -6.97 13.04
N LYS A 75 -7.70 -7.11 13.50
CA LYS A 75 -8.00 -7.28 14.91
C LYS A 75 -7.35 -8.54 15.49
N GLY A 76 -6.59 -8.36 16.57
CA GLY A 76 -5.81 -9.44 17.20
C GLY A 76 -4.40 -9.63 16.61
N GLU A 77 -4.05 -8.84 15.58
CA GLU A 77 -2.71 -8.77 15.02
C GLU A 77 -2.05 -7.44 15.42
N LYS A 78 -0.73 -7.35 15.31
CA LYS A 78 0.03 -6.14 15.60
C LYS A 78 0.55 -5.55 14.29
N ILE A 79 0.06 -4.39 13.92
CA ILE A 79 0.64 -3.62 12.81
C ILE A 79 1.95 -3.02 13.30
N THR A 80 3.08 -3.51 12.78
CA THR A 80 4.43 -3.07 13.16
C THR A 80 5.01 -2.08 12.15
N HIS A 81 4.63 -2.20 10.90
CA HIS A 81 5.14 -1.38 9.80
C HIS A 81 4.00 -0.85 8.94
N ILE A 82 4.10 0.40 8.53
CA ILE A 82 3.29 1.01 7.49
C ILE A 82 4.25 1.40 6.38
N LEU A 83 4.10 0.76 5.22
CA LEU A 83 4.98 0.92 4.07
C LEU A 83 4.24 1.71 3.00
N VAL A 84 4.86 2.73 2.43
CA VAL A 84 4.27 3.55 1.37
C VAL A 84 5.06 3.38 0.10
N THR A 85 4.36 3.02 -1.00
CA THR A 85 5.01 2.84 -2.31
C THR A 85 5.41 4.19 -2.91
N HIS A 86 4.55 5.18 -2.79
CA HIS A 86 4.76 6.54 -3.28
C HIS A 86 3.76 7.52 -2.66
N THR A 87 3.97 8.81 -2.90
CA THR A 87 3.26 9.87 -2.20
C THR A 87 2.09 10.48 -2.97
N HIS A 88 1.34 9.69 -3.75
CA HIS A 88 0.04 10.18 -4.21
C HIS A 88 -1.02 10.12 -3.10
N ALA A 89 -1.98 11.03 -3.19
CA ALA A 89 -3.01 11.27 -2.16
C ALA A 89 -3.98 10.08 -1.95
N ASP A 90 -3.95 9.09 -2.79
CA ASP A 90 -4.69 7.85 -2.65
C ASP A 90 -3.86 6.70 -2.03
N HIS A 91 -2.56 6.89 -1.75
CA HIS A 91 -1.67 5.89 -1.17
C HIS A 91 -1.19 6.21 0.25
N SER A 92 -0.70 7.42 0.49
CA SER A 92 0.05 7.77 1.72
C SER A 92 -0.74 8.48 2.83
N PRO A 93 -1.83 9.25 2.60
CA PRO A 93 -2.38 10.12 3.61
C PRO A 93 -2.90 9.43 4.88
N ALA A 94 -3.35 8.17 4.78
CA ALA A 94 -3.78 7.41 5.95
C ALA A 94 -2.62 6.87 6.81
N ALA A 95 -1.35 7.00 6.37
CA ALA A 95 -0.19 6.48 7.11
C ALA A 95 -0.07 7.10 8.52
N LYS A 96 -0.09 8.43 8.63
CA LYS A 96 0.00 9.12 9.92
C LYS A 96 -1.16 8.79 10.88
N PRO A 97 -2.44 8.90 10.45
CA PRO A 97 -3.57 8.48 11.29
C PRO A 97 -3.48 7.03 11.76
N LEU A 98 -3.13 6.11 10.86
CA LEU A 98 -3.00 4.69 11.21
C LEU A 98 -1.83 4.46 12.19
N ALA A 99 -0.67 5.07 11.94
CA ALA A 99 0.48 4.99 12.86
C ALA A 99 0.15 5.50 14.27
N LYS A 100 -0.59 6.61 14.36
CA LYS A 100 -1.04 7.16 15.64
C LYS A 100 -1.90 6.18 16.45
N LEU A 101 -2.69 5.35 15.76
CA LEU A 101 -3.58 4.38 16.40
C LEU A 101 -2.88 3.06 16.75
N THR A 102 -1.82 2.71 16.04
CA THR A 102 -1.17 1.39 16.12
C THR A 102 0.22 1.41 16.74
N GLY A 103 0.88 2.56 16.72
CA GLY A 103 2.30 2.70 17.10
C GLY A 103 3.27 2.13 16.04
N ALA A 104 2.78 1.83 14.82
CA ALA A 104 3.60 1.32 13.74
C ALA A 104 4.56 2.38 13.18
N VAL A 105 5.72 1.94 12.71
CA VAL A 105 6.71 2.79 12.05
C VAL A 105 6.29 3.05 10.61
N ILE A 106 6.29 4.30 10.19
CA ILE A 106 6.02 4.70 8.79
C ILE A 106 7.34 4.64 8.01
N MET A 107 7.35 3.90 6.92
CA MET A 107 8.52 3.73 6.07
C MET A 107 8.15 4.02 4.61
N GLY A 108 9.09 4.65 3.89
CA GLY A 108 8.98 4.96 2.46
C GLY A 108 10.31 5.46 1.93
N TYR A 109 10.41 5.67 0.61
CA TYR A 109 11.67 6.09 -0.02
C TYR A 109 12.02 7.56 0.26
N GLY A 110 11.04 8.37 0.67
CA GLY A 110 11.23 9.79 1.00
C GLY A 110 9.94 10.59 0.83
N PRO A 111 10.01 11.91 1.03
CA PRO A 111 8.90 12.80 0.76
C PRO A 111 8.59 12.88 -0.74
N HIS A 112 7.52 13.59 -1.10
CA HIS A 112 7.22 13.90 -2.50
C HIS A 112 8.35 14.72 -3.14
N GLY A 113 8.72 14.43 -4.39
CA GLY A 113 9.78 15.14 -5.10
C GLY A 113 9.38 16.59 -5.44
N GLU A 114 10.24 17.56 -5.14
CA GLU A 114 9.97 19.00 -5.36
C GLU A 114 9.71 19.35 -6.83
N GLU A 115 10.24 18.57 -7.78
CA GLU A 115 10.13 18.80 -9.23
C GLU A 115 8.88 18.15 -9.87
N GLU A 116 8.09 17.39 -9.13
CA GLU A 116 7.01 16.54 -9.69
C GLU A 116 5.66 17.25 -9.83
N GLY A 117 5.52 18.44 -9.29
CA GLY A 117 4.23 19.15 -9.21
C GLY A 117 3.36 18.64 -8.06
N GLU A 118 2.34 19.42 -7.74
CA GLU A 118 1.52 19.21 -6.54
C GLU A 118 0.20 18.47 -6.82
N GLU A 119 -0.14 18.26 -8.09
CA GLU A 119 -1.44 17.66 -8.45
C GLU A 119 -1.51 16.20 -8.00
N GLY A 120 -2.44 15.91 -7.09
CA GLY A 120 -2.63 14.58 -6.53
C GLY A 120 -1.56 14.14 -5.52
N ALA A 121 -0.64 15.02 -5.13
CA ALA A 121 0.44 14.70 -4.20
C ALA A 121 0.03 14.81 -2.72
N ASP A 122 0.58 13.95 -1.87
CA ASP A 122 0.61 14.13 -0.42
C ASP A 122 1.91 14.82 0.00
N LEU A 123 1.91 16.14 -0.04
CA LEU A 123 3.04 16.98 0.34
C LEU A 123 3.36 16.92 1.86
N ASN A 124 2.47 16.33 2.65
CA ASN A 124 2.63 16.21 4.10
C ASN A 124 3.24 14.86 4.52
N PHE A 125 3.49 13.97 3.56
CA PHE A 125 4.10 12.68 3.86
C PHE A 125 5.54 12.85 4.33
N THR A 126 5.81 12.32 5.48
CA THR A 126 7.17 12.23 6.04
C THR A 126 7.29 10.86 6.70
N PRO A 127 8.15 9.97 6.19
CA PRO A 127 8.37 8.68 6.82
C PRO A 127 9.22 8.83 8.09
N ASP A 128 9.01 7.95 9.06
CA ASP A 128 9.88 7.82 10.24
C ASP A 128 11.23 7.18 9.86
N TYR A 129 11.22 6.36 8.82
CA TYR A 129 12.40 5.69 8.28
C TYR A 129 12.43 5.76 6.75
N ILE A 130 13.53 6.25 6.20
CA ILE A 130 13.76 6.33 4.75
C ILE A 130 14.39 5.02 4.27
N ILE A 131 13.64 4.29 3.45
CA ILE A 131 14.07 3.02 2.83
C ILE A 131 15.10 3.30 1.74
N LYS A 132 16.10 2.41 1.62
CA LYS A 132 17.08 2.44 0.53
C LYS A 132 16.76 1.42 -0.54
N ASP A 133 17.24 1.68 -1.77
CA ASP A 133 17.16 0.69 -2.84
C ASP A 133 17.84 -0.63 -2.44
N LYS A 134 17.19 -1.75 -2.75
CA LYS A 134 17.60 -3.12 -2.39
C LYS A 134 17.68 -3.42 -0.89
N GLU A 135 17.16 -2.54 -0.07
CA GLU A 135 17.02 -2.83 1.36
C GLU A 135 16.01 -3.94 1.59
N VAL A 136 16.25 -4.75 2.61
CA VAL A 136 15.34 -5.81 3.02
C VAL A 136 14.73 -5.46 4.37
N ILE A 137 13.40 -5.36 4.39
CA ILE A 137 12.62 -5.17 5.61
C ILE A 137 12.07 -6.52 6.06
N THR A 138 12.22 -6.83 7.33
CA THR A 138 11.81 -8.12 7.90
C THR A 138 10.79 -7.93 9.02
N GLY A 139 9.76 -8.74 9.03
CA GLY A 139 8.86 -8.94 10.16
C GLY A 139 9.01 -10.33 10.74
N ALA A 140 8.10 -10.72 11.65
CA ALA A 140 8.19 -12.01 12.33
C ALA A 140 8.09 -13.22 11.37
N ASN A 141 7.35 -13.09 10.26
CA ASN A 141 7.10 -14.18 9.31
C ASN A 141 6.98 -13.72 7.86
N TRP A 142 7.52 -12.56 7.55
CA TRP A 142 7.59 -12.01 6.20
C TRP A 142 8.88 -11.24 5.99
N GLU A 143 9.29 -11.14 4.73
CA GLU A 143 10.47 -10.44 4.29
C GLU A 143 10.18 -9.77 2.96
N LEU A 144 10.50 -8.48 2.85
CA LEU A 144 10.27 -7.64 1.68
C LEU A 144 11.59 -7.07 1.19
N GLU A 145 11.93 -7.34 -0.07
CA GLU A 145 12.99 -6.61 -0.76
C GLU A 145 12.41 -5.33 -1.37
N CYS A 146 13.02 -4.20 -1.08
CA CYS A 146 12.59 -2.89 -1.52
C CYS A 146 13.34 -2.50 -2.78
N ILE A 147 12.65 -2.21 -3.87
CA ILE A 147 13.26 -1.86 -5.15
C ILE A 147 12.80 -0.47 -5.54
N HIS A 148 13.74 0.48 -5.60
CA HIS A 148 13.45 1.83 -6.09
C HIS A 148 13.13 1.81 -7.57
N THR A 149 11.96 2.27 -7.94
CA THR A 149 11.41 2.21 -9.30
C THR A 149 10.86 3.58 -9.73
N PRO A 150 11.74 4.60 -9.84
CA PRO A 150 11.31 5.95 -10.23
C PRO A 150 10.71 5.95 -11.63
N GLY A 151 9.73 6.82 -11.85
CA GLY A 151 9.06 6.99 -13.13
C GLY A 151 7.65 7.54 -12.95
N HIS A 152 6.77 6.83 -12.25
CA HIS A 152 5.44 7.32 -11.88
C HIS A 152 5.55 8.49 -10.88
N THR A 153 6.40 8.34 -9.89
CA THR A 153 6.93 9.40 -9.02
C THR A 153 8.43 9.13 -8.79
N SER A 154 9.20 10.17 -8.40
CA SER A 154 10.64 10.01 -8.12
C SER A 154 10.90 9.11 -6.91
N ASN A 155 9.98 9.10 -5.95
CA ASN A 155 10.09 8.34 -4.72
C ASN A 155 9.37 6.97 -4.77
N HIS A 156 8.99 6.51 -5.96
CA HIS A 156 8.28 5.23 -6.09
C HIS A 156 9.18 4.05 -5.73
N ILE A 157 8.67 3.15 -4.90
CA ILE A 157 9.33 1.93 -4.46
C ILE A 157 8.39 0.73 -4.58
N CYS A 158 8.89 -0.38 -5.10
CA CYS A 158 8.19 -1.67 -5.10
C CYS A 158 8.65 -2.52 -3.92
N TYR A 159 7.73 -3.29 -3.36
CA TYR A 159 8.00 -4.26 -2.30
C TYR A 159 7.82 -5.67 -2.84
N CYS A 160 8.91 -6.41 -2.97
CA CYS A 160 8.90 -7.79 -3.45
C CYS A 160 8.88 -8.75 -2.26
N VAL A 161 7.82 -9.56 -2.15
CA VAL A 161 7.71 -10.56 -1.09
C VAL A 161 8.64 -11.72 -1.39
N LYS A 162 9.68 -11.91 -0.58
CA LYS A 162 10.66 -12.98 -0.78
C LYS A 162 10.02 -14.37 -0.70
N GLY A 163 10.45 -15.24 -1.60
CA GLY A 163 9.90 -16.59 -1.74
C GLY A 163 8.59 -16.68 -2.54
N THR A 164 8.12 -15.57 -3.09
CA THR A 164 6.94 -15.50 -3.96
C THR A 164 7.30 -14.87 -5.32
N LYS A 165 6.29 -14.73 -6.20
CA LYS A 165 6.37 -13.92 -7.42
C LYS A 165 5.62 -12.60 -7.29
N ALA A 166 5.30 -12.23 -6.05
CA ALA A 166 4.61 -10.98 -5.70
C ALA A 166 5.57 -9.93 -5.19
#